data_4024fca739ce2bcbbaec5b94591b7147
#
_entry.id   4024fca739ce2bcbbaec5b94591b7147
#
_cell.length_a   1.000
_cell.length_b   1.000
_cell.length_c   1.000
_cell.angle_alpha   90.00
_cell.angle_beta   90.00
_cell.angle_gamma   90.00
#
_symmetry.space_group_name_H-M   'P 1'
#
loop_
_entity.id
_entity.type
_entity.pdbx_description
1 polymer ?
#
loop_
_entity_poly.entity_id
_entity_poly.type
_entity_poly.pdbx_seq_one_letter_code
_entity_poly.pdbx_strand_id
1 'polypeptide(L)'
;KYHFSYSADLSFWGSDSAVKSKYYLSGNNKAEHTSASAFKAQSSVWQIENTLTYDKTIGKHSFGVVLGQSAYKSKGNQLGGSRWHLVNVNKPSIDYATGNLDLSTDADGNITGGTVEYSVYGGPYTIHTLSSLFGRLSYNYDEKYMIQATVRRDGSSRFGANNKYGVFP
;
A
#
# COMPACT_ATOMS: atom_id res chain seq x y z
N LYS A 1 30.96 9.90 13.50
CA LYS A 1 29.62 10.52 13.62
C LYS A 1 28.57 9.44 13.45
N TYR A 2 27.55 9.44 14.29
CA TYR A 2 26.37 8.59 14.15
C TYR A 2 25.17 9.43 13.74
N HIS A 3 24.39 8.95 12.80
CA HIS A 3 23.14 9.56 12.36
C HIS A 3 22.04 8.51 12.41
N PHE A 4 20.94 8.86 13.06
CA PHE A 4 19.70 8.09 13.09
C PHE A 4 18.58 8.91 12.47
N SER A 5 17.81 8.30 11.59
CA SER A 5 16.58 8.90 11.09
C SER A 5 15.42 7.90 11.19
N TYR A 6 14.27 8.43 11.51
CA TYR A 6 13.00 7.71 11.50
C TYR A 6 11.96 8.56 10.78
N SER A 7 11.25 7.95 9.86
CA SER A 7 10.10 8.54 9.20
C SER A 7 8.92 7.62 9.27
N ALA A 8 7.73 8.18 9.43
CA ALA A 8 6.47 7.45 9.37
C ALA A 8 5.41 8.28 8.65
N ASP A 9 4.58 7.61 7.88
CA ASP A 9 3.42 8.18 7.22
C ASP A 9 2.20 7.30 7.49
N LEU A 10 1.07 7.95 7.72
CA LEU A 10 -0.21 7.31 7.88
C LEU A 10 -1.22 8.02 6.97
N SER A 11 -1.64 7.32 5.94
CA SER A 11 -2.54 7.84 4.93
C SER A 11 -3.91 7.16 5.01
N PHE A 12 -4.95 7.97 4.89
CA PHE A 12 -6.33 7.51 4.82
C PHE A 12 -6.98 8.05 3.55
N TRP A 13 -7.69 7.21 2.83
CA TRP A 13 -8.47 7.65 1.68
C TRP A 13 -9.71 6.78 1.50
N GLY A 14 -10.62 7.28 0.72
CA GLY A 14 -11.82 6.55 0.40
C GLY A 14 -12.71 7.34 -0.55
N SER A 15 -13.73 6.69 -1.02
CA SER A 15 -14.73 7.28 -1.87
C SER A 15 -16.11 6.69 -1.55
N ASP A 16 -17.11 7.52 -1.69
CA ASP A 16 -18.50 7.10 -1.71
C ASP A 16 -19.04 7.42 -3.09
N SER A 17 -19.75 6.49 -3.70
CA SER A 17 -20.33 6.67 -5.03
C SER A 17 -21.74 6.10 -5.09
N ALA A 18 -22.55 6.63 -6.01
CA ALA A 18 -23.90 6.14 -6.21
C ALA A 18 -24.34 6.24 -7.66
N VAL A 19 -25.07 5.25 -8.11
CA VAL A 19 -25.86 5.28 -9.34
C VAL A 19 -27.29 5.59 -8.96
N LYS A 20 -27.75 6.80 -9.28
CA LYS A 20 -29.06 7.32 -8.86
C LYS A 20 -30.19 7.03 -9.83
N SER A 21 -29.86 6.62 -11.05
CA SER A 21 -30.85 6.31 -12.10
C SER A 21 -30.38 5.18 -12.98
N LYS A 22 -31.32 4.43 -13.52
CA LYS A 22 -31.01 3.45 -14.57
C LYS A 22 -30.60 4.18 -15.84
N TYR A 23 -29.64 3.65 -16.57
CA TYR A 23 -29.24 4.17 -17.87
C TYR A 23 -28.73 3.06 -18.79
N TYR A 24 -28.82 3.31 -20.08
CA TYR A 24 -28.22 2.47 -21.11
C TYR A 24 -27.62 3.37 -22.19
N LEU A 25 -26.31 3.36 -22.32
CA LEU A 25 -25.59 4.12 -23.33
C LEU A 25 -24.99 3.20 -24.42
N SER A 26 -24.49 2.04 -24.03
CA SER A 26 -23.99 1.00 -24.96
C SER A 26 -23.82 -0.32 -24.18
N GLY A 27 -23.48 -1.41 -24.85
CA GLY A 27 -23.43 -2.76 -24.28
C GLY A 27 -22.86 -2.88 -22.86
N ASN A 28 -21.66 -2.37 -22.62
CA ASN A 28 -21.01 -2.42 -21.30
C ASN A 28 -21.20 -1.13 -20.47
N ASN A 29 -21.76 -0.07 -21.06
CA ASN A 29 -22.01 1.20 -20.37
C ASN A 29 -23.52 1.36 -20.09
N LYS A 30 -23.97 0.62 -19.09
CA LYS A 30 -25.37 0.59 -18.64
C LYS A 30 -25.42 0.42 -17.13
N ALA A 31 -26.50 0.90 -16.52
CA ALA A 31 -26.86 0.58 -15.15
C ALA A 31 -28.33 0.17 -15.11
N GLU A 32 -28.59 -1.06 -14.76
CA GLU A 32 -29.95 -1.62 -14.68
C GLU A 32 -30.62 -1.29 -13.34
N HIS A 33 -29.79 -0.99 -12.34
CA HIS A 33 -30.23 -0.76 -10.97
C HIS A 33 -29.56 0.46 -10.35
N THR A 34 -30.23 1.12 -9.45
CA THR A 34 -29.63 2.13 -8.58
C THR A 34 -28.71 1.45 -7.56
N SER A 35 -27.63 2.08 -7.17
CA SER A 35 -26.69 1.51 -6.21
C SER A 35 -25.97 2.57 -5.40
N ALA A 36 -25.49 2.17 -4.23
CA ALA A 36 -24.48 2.91 -3.48
C ALA A 36 -23.28 2.02 -3.20
N SER A 37 -22.11 2.60 -3.23
CA SER A 37 -20.87 1.94 -2.83
C SER A 37 -20.01 2.86 -2.00
N ALA A 38 -19.30 2.29 -1.05
CA ALA A 38 -18.33 2.98 -0.21
C ALA A 38 -17.05 2.18 -0.17
N PHE A 39 -15.94 2.90 -0.16
CA PHE A 39 -14.60 2.34 -0.05
C PHE A 39 -13.79 3.17 0.92
N LYS A 40 -13.13 2.52 1.85
CA LYS A 40 -12.18 3.14 2.79
C LYS A 40 -10.91 2.32 2.82
N ALA A 41 -9.78 3.01 2.78
CA ALA A 41 -8.47 2.39 2.87
C ALA A 41 -7.55 3.20 3.75
N GLN A 42 -6.57 2.52 4.32
CA GLN A 42 -5.49 3.13 5.07
C GLN A 42 -4.17 2.49 4.70
N SER A 43 -3.12 3.30 4.72
CA SER A 43 -1.75 2.84 4.56
C SER A 43 -0.89 3.38 5.68
N SER A 44 -0.03 2.54 6.20
CA SER A 44 1.03 2.93 7.11
C SER A 44 2.38 2.57 6.50
N VAL A 45 3.28 3.54 6.52
CA VAL A 45 4.66 3.38 6.05
C VAL A 45 5.58 3.83 7.16
N TRP A 46 6.64 3.09 7.40
CA TRP A 46 7.72 3.54 8.26
C TRP A 46 9.08 3.15 7.68
N GLN A 47 10.06 3.97 7.99
CA GLN A 47 11.44 3.77 7.60
C GLN A 47 12.35 4.17 8.75
N ILE A 48 13.36 3.35 8.97
CA ILE A 48 14.45 3.60 9.94
C ILE A 48 15.76 3.54 9.18
N GLU A 49 16.63 4.50 9.44
CA GLU A 49 17.97 4.52 8.89
C GLU A 49 18.99 4.80 10.00
N ASN A 50 20.05 4.03 10.01
CA ASN A 50 21.20 4.20 10.89
C ASN A 50 22.45 4.31 10.03
N THR A 51 23.24 5.35 10.25
CA THR A 51 24.50 5.56 9.55
C THR A 51 25.59 5.92 10.53
N LEU A 52 26.70 5.20 10.46
CA LEU A 52 27.92 5.47 11.21
C LEU A 52 29.00 5.91 10.24
N THR A 53 29.52 7.10 10.45
CA THR A 53 30.61 7.67 9.65
C THR A 53 31.83 7.88 10.54
N TYR A 54 32.97 7.42 10.07
CA TYR A 54 34.27 7.64 10.71
C TYR A 54 35.26 8.18 9.67
N ASP A 55 35.80 9.35 9.94
CA ASP A 55 36.82 9.98 9.10
C ASP A 55 38.06 10.26 9.95
N LYS A 56 39.24 9.97 9.40
CA LYS A 56 40.51 10.24 10.04
C LYS A 56 41.56 10.58 9.01
N THR A 57 42.33 11.63 9.30
CA THR A 57 43.53 12.01 8.53
C THR A 57 44.77 11.85 9.38
N ILE A 58 45.77 11.22 8.83
CA ILE A 58 47.09 11.00 9.44
C ILE A 58 48.16 11.41 8.42
N GLY A 59 48.78 12.56 8.61
CA GLY A 59 49.70 13.13 7.64
C GLY A 59 49.05 13.35 6.28
N LYS A 60 49.53 12.66 5.24
CA LYS A 60 48.99 12.71 3.87
C LYS A 60 47.91 11.67 3.60
N HIS A 61 47.52 10.88 4.58
CA HIS A 61 46.57 9.77 4.43
C HIS A 61 45.23 10.18 5.05
N SER A 62 44.17 10.18 4.26
CA SER A 62 42.79 10.38 4.72
C SER A 62 41.95 9.11 4.48
N PHE A 63 41.33 8.64 5.54
CA PHE A 63 40.44 7.47 5.55
C PHE A 63 39.01 7.88 5.90
N GLY A 64 38.08 7.37 5.15
CA GLY A 64 36.65 7.49 5.46
C GLY A 64 35.97 6.14 5.44
N VAL A 65 35.17 5.86 6.46
CA VAL A 65 34.34 4.65 6.56
C VAL A 65 32.92 5.07 6.81
N VAL A 66 32.01 4.54 6.02
CA VAL A 66 30.56 4.69 6.23
C VAL A 66 29.96 3.30 6.34
N LEU A 67 29.23 3.05 7.41
CA LEU A 67 28.40 1.87 7.58
C LEU A 67 26.95 2.32 7.72
N GLY A 68 26.03 1.67 7.02
CA GLY A 68 24.63 2.04 7.08
C GLY A 68 23.71 0.84 7.05
N GLN A 69 22.59 1.01 7.73
CA GLN A 69 21.48 0.07 7.77
C GLN A 69 20.19 0.83 7.54
N SER A 70 19.29 0.28 6.72
CA SER A 70 17.93 0.78 6.61
C SER A 70 16.91 -0.35 6.67
N ALA A 71 15.74 -0.04 7.22
CA ALA A 71 14.59 -0.91 7.22
C ALA A 71 13.35 -0.09 6.83
N TYR A 72 12.55 -0.63 5.95
CA TYR A 72 11.33 -0.01 5.43
C TYR A 72 10.19 -1.02 5.49
N LYS A 73 9.01 -0.56 5.86
CA LYS A 73 7.79 -1.34 5.78
C LYS A 73 6.61 -0.48 5.36
N SER A 74 5.87 -0.97 4.38
CA SER A 74 4.58 -0.45 3.96
C SER A 74 3.52 -1.52 4.19
N LYS A 75 2.40 -1.13 4.77
CA LYS A 75 1.24 -1.99 5.01
C LYS A 75 -0.03 -1.20 4.71
N GLY A 76 -0.92 -1.78 3.89
CA GLY A 76 -2.23 -1.21 3.59
C GLY A 76 -3.36 -2.19 3.92
N ASN A 77 -4.47 -1.64 4.36
CA ASN A 77 -5.74 -2.35 4.54
C ASN A 77 -6.84 -1.58 3.83
N GLN A 78 -7.83 -2.29 3.38
CA GLN A 78 -9.01 -1.72 2.75
C GLN A 78 -10.28 -2.41 3.22
N LEU A 79 -11.37 -1.68 3.17
CA LEU A 79 -12.74 -2.16 3.38
C LEU A 79 -13.62 -1.44 2.38
N GLY A 80 -14.43 -2.17 1.66
CA GLY A 80 -15.40 -1.60 0.73
C GLY A 80 -16.62 -2.47 0.64
N GLY A 81 -17.67 -1.88 0.09
CA GLY A 81 -18.91 -2.58 -0.17
C GLY A 81 -19.82 -1.80 -1.10
N SER A 82 -20.78 -2.51 -1.65
CA SER A 82 -21.82 -1.93 -2.49
C SER A 82 -23.14 -2.64 -2.22
N ARG A 83 -24.24 -1.91 -2.47
CA ARG A 83 -25.59 -2.42 -2.35
C ARG A 83 -26.48 -1.77 -3.40
N TRP A 84 -27.35 -2.56 -3.98
CA TRP A 84 -28.26 -2.12 -5.04
C TRP A 84 -29.61 -1.70 -4.48
N HIS A 85 -30.41 -1.05 -5.31
CA HIS A 85 -31.79 -0.59 -5.04
C HIS A 85 -31.87 0.42 -3.91
N LEU A 86 -31.45 1.63 -4.22
CA LEU A 86 -31.61 2.78 -3.34
C LEU A 86 -33.10 3.05 -3.06
N VAL A 87 -33.45 3.07 -1.80
CA VAL A 87 -34.78 3.50 -1.33
C VAL A 87 -34.97 5.00 -1.56
N ASN A 88 -33.89 5.78 -1.39
CA ASN A 88 -33.91 7.22 -1.59
C ASN A 88 -32.68 7.67 -2.39
N VAL A 89 -32.89 8.01 -3.65
CA VAL A 89 -31.82 8.47 -4.55
C VAL A 89 -31.24 9.84 -4.21
N ASN A 90 -31.94 10.64 -3.39
CA ASN A 90 -31.44 11.93 -2.93
C ASN A 90 -30.54 11.81 -1.70
N LYS A 91 -30.61 10.68 -1.02
CA LYS A 91 -29.71 10.32 0.11
C LYS A 91 -29.08 8.95 -0.15
N PRO A 92 -28.21 8.83 -1.16
CA PRO A 92 -27.63 7.55 -1.51
C PRO A 92 -26.66 7.09 -0.41
N SER A 93 -26.94 5.94 0.17
CA SER A 93 -26.11 5.28 1.16
C SER A 93 -26.31 3.78 1.07
N ILE A 94 -25.30 3.01 1.46
CA ILE A 94 -25.41 1.55 1.54
C ILE A 94 -26.54 1.15 2.50
N ASP A 95 -26.75 1.91 3.59
CA ASP A 95 -27.81 1.64 4.56
C ASP A 95 -29.23 1.89 4.00
N TYR A 96 -29.34 2.80 3.02
CA TYR A 96 -30.60 3.12 2.33
C TYR A 96 -30.78 2.37 1.01
N ALA A 97 -30.17 1.19 0.90
CA ALA A 97 -30.35 0.30 -0.24
C ALA A 97 -30.91 -1.04 0.23
N THR A 98 -31.91 -1.56 -0.43
CA THR A 98 -32.56 -2.83 -0.03
C THR A 98 -31.70 -4.04 -0.37
N GLY A 99 -30.85 -3.93 -1.38
CA GLY A 99 -29.91 -4.97 -1.80
C GLY A 99 -30.57 -6.19 -2.43
N ASN A 100 -31.86 -6.14 -2.64
CA ASN A 100 -32.57 -7.29 -3.14
C ASN A 100 -33.55 -6.95 -4.24
N LEU A 101 -33.65 -7.88 -5.15
CA LEU A 101 -34.53 -7.67 -6.27
C LEU A 101 -35.34 -8.80 -6.75
N ASP A 102 -34.84 -9.97 -6.71
CA ASP A 102 -35.50 -11.15 -7.20
C ASP A 102 -35.95 -12.02 -6.04
N LEU A 103 -36.78 -11.43 -5.14
CA LEU A 103 -37.47 -12.23 -4.15
C LEU A 103 -38.63 -12.95 -4.82
N SER A 104 -38.52 -14.25 -4.82
CA SER A 104 -39.67 -15.09 -5.07
C SER A 104 -40.54 -15.10 -3.83
N THR A 105 -41.80 -14.71 -3.96
CA THR A 105 -42.80 -14.78 -2.88
C THR A 105 -43.85 -15.82 -3.20
N ASP A 106 -44.35 -16.48 -2.17
CA ASP A 106 -45.55 -17.34 -2.29
C ASP A 106 -46.81 -16.51 -2.40
N ALA A 107 -47.97 -17.19 -2.51
CA ALA A 107 -49.27 -16.53 -2.61
C ALA A 107 -49.67 -15.72 -1.36
N ASP A 108 -49.02 -16.01 -0.23
CA ASP A 108 -49.23 -15.35 1.06
C ASP A 108 -48.25 -14.18 1.30
N GLY A 109 -47.34 -13.93 0.32
CA GLY A 109 -46.34 -12.87 0.40
C GLY A 109 -45.09 -13.21 1.17
N ASN A 110 -44.89 -14.47 1.58
CA ASN A 110 -43.67 -14.91 2.24
C ASN A 110 -42.55 -15.10 1.21
N ILE A 111 -41.33 -14.72 1.60
CA ILE A 111 -40.15 -14.90 0.76
C ILE A 111 -39.80 -16.38 0.67
N THR A 112 -39.88 -16.95 -0.52
CA THR A 112 -39.55 -18.36 -0.79
C THR A 112 -38.23 -18.56 -1.46
N GLY A 113 -37.60 -17.49 -1.94
CA GLY A 113 -36.29 -17.49 -2.57
C GLY A 113 -35.86 -16.13 -3.04
N GLY A 114 -34.67 -16.02 -3.55
CA GLY A 114 -34.13 -14.80 -4.12
C GLY A 114 -32.66 -14.61 -3.82
N THR A 115 -32.04 -13.64 -4.50
CA THR A 115 -30.64 -13.31 -4.36
C THR A 115 -30.50 -11.93 -3.73
N VAL A 116 -29.77 -11.84 -2.63
CA VAL A 116 -29.42 -10.54 -2.04
C VAL A 116 -28.19 -10.01 -2.77
N GLU A 117 -28.37 -8.94 -3.52
CA GLU A 117 -27.26 -8.29 -4.20
C GLU A 117 -26.52 -7.33 -3.26
N TYR A 118 -25.47 -7.78 -2.71
CA TYR A 118 -24.51 -6.97 -1.97
C TYR A 118 -23.08 -7.45 -2.25
N SER A 119 -22.14 -6.55 -2.12
CA SER A 119 -20.73 -6.88 -2.17
C SER A 119 -20.04 -6.27 -0.95
N VAL A 120 -19.29 -7.08 -0.23
CA VAL A 120 -18.41 -6.62 0.85
C VAL A 120 -17.05 -7.26 0.64
N TYR A 121 -16.01 -6.46 0.68
CA TYR A 121 -14.64 -6.92 0.58
C TYR A 121 -13.75 -6.16 1.54
N GLY A 122 -12.71 -6.80 2.01
CA GLY A 122 -11.75 -6.16 2.91
C GLY A 122 -10.53 -7.01 3.15
N GLY A 123 -9.53 -6.41 3.76
CA GLY A 123 -8.31 -7.07 4.14
C GLY A 123 -7.04 -6.31 3.72
N PRO A 124 -5.87 -6.92 3.92
CA PRO A 124 -4.61 -6.33 3.49
C PRO A 124 -4.53 -6.33 1.96
N TYR A 125 -4.24 -5.16 1.36
CA TYR A 125 -4.05 -5.06 -0.09
C TYR A 125 -2.58 -4.91 -0.49
N THR A 126 -1.72 -4.48 0.42
CA THR A 126 -0.27 -4.41 0.17
C THR A 126 0.49 -4.66 1.47
N ILE A 127 1.55 -5.44 1.37
CA ILE A 127 2.57 -5.58 2.41
C ILE A 127 3.91 -5.62 1.68
N HIS A 128 4.77 -4.65 1.99
CA HIS A 128 6.08 -4.56 1.38
C HIS A 128 7.12 -4.21 2.45
N THR A 129 8.19 -4.99 2.49
CA THR A 129 9.33 -4.73 3.39
C THR A 129 10.62 -4.71 2.59
N LEU A 130 11.49 -3.76 2.96
CA LEU A 130 12.86 -3.68 2.46
C LEU A 130 13.81 -3.66 3.65
N SER A 131 14.98 -4.24 3.46
CA SER A 131 16.09 -4.18 4.42
C SER A 131 17.39 -4.05 3.66
N SER A 132 18.19 -3.06 4.03
CA SER A 132 19.45 -2.78 3.38
C SER A 132 20.57 -2.66 4.41
N LEU A 133 21.72 -3.18 4.05
CA LEU A 133 22.97 -3.01 4.78
C LEU A 133 24.04 -2.57 3.78
N PHE A 134 24.74 -1.49 4.05
CA PHE A 134 25.78 -0.99 3.15
C PHE A 134 27.02 -0.53 3.89
N GLY A 135 28.15 -0.63 3.21
CA GLY A 135 29.42 -0.14 3.66
C GLY A 135 30.17 0.55 2.53
N ARG A 136 30.84 1.64 2.86
CA ARG A 136 31.72 2.37 1.96
C ARG A 136 33.07 2.61 2.66
N LEU A 137 34.11 2.35 1.95
CA LEU A 137 35.48 2.68 2.32
C LEU A 137 36.02 3.68 1.32
N SER A 138 36.60 4.78 1.80
CA SER A 138 37.29 5.76 0.98
C SER A 138 38.71 5.99 1.53
N TYR A 139 39.64 6.12 0.63
CA TYR A 139 41.03 6.44 0.95
C TYR A 139 41.54 7.50 -0.01
N ASN A 140 42.21 8.50 0.53
CA ASN A 140 42.83 9.57 -0.23
C ASN A 140 44.29 9.78 0.26
N TYR A 141 45.22 9.83 -0.69
CA TYR A 141 46.61 10.13 -0.42
C TYR A 141 47.02 11.48 -1.05
N ASP A 142 47.40 12.44 -0.21
CA ASP A 142 47.97 13.75 -0.58
C ASP A 142 47.08 14.49 -1.61
N GLU A 143 45.76 14.27 -1.57
CA GLU A 143 44.76 14.79 -2.54
C GLU A 143 45.06 14.43 -4.02
N LYS A 144 45.98 13.52 -4.26
CA LYS A 144 46.43 13.09 -5.60
C LYS A 144 45.85 11.74 -6.03
N TYR A 145 45.70 10.82 -5.09
CA TYR A 145 45.18 9.49 -5.35
C TYR A 145 44.01 9.17 -4.46
N MET A 146 42.89 8.85 -5.08
CA MET A 146 41.65 8.52 -4.36
C MET A 146 41.16 7.13 -4.80
N ILE A 147 40.83 6.29 -3.81
CA ILE A 147 40.20 4.99 -4.02
C ILE A 147 38.93 4.94 -3.17
N GLN A 148 37.83 4.44 -3.74
CA GLN A 148 36.59 4.20 -3.04
C GLN A 148 36.05 2.83 -3.40
N ALA A 149 35.58 2.09 -2.40
CA ALA A 149 34.88 0.83 -2.55
C ALA A 149 33.56 0.90 -1.79
N THR A 150 32.49 0.38 -2.38
CA THR A 150 31.16 0.32 -1.77
C THR A 150 30.62 -1.08 -1.93
N VAL A 151 29.98 -1.59 -0.90
CA VAL A 151 29.20 -2.84 -0.98
C VAL A 151 27.83 -2.61 -0.34
N ARG A 152 26.80 -3.15 -0.97
CA ARG A 152 25.43 -3.05 -0.49
C ARG A 152 24.73 -4.39 -0.61
N ARG A 153 24.02 -4.77 0.44
CA ARG A 153 23.13 -5.93 0.45
C ARG A 153 21.71 -5.46 0.67
N ASP A 154 20.85 -5.72 -0.29
CA ASP A 154 19.44 -5.34 -0.25
C ASP A 154 18.54 -6.56 -0.22
N GLY A 155 17.54 -6.53 0.64
CA GLY A 155 16.49 -7.55 0.74
C GLY A 155 15.11 -6.97 0.50
N SER A 156 14.26 -7.74 -0.17
CA SER A 156 12.87 -7.34 -0.46
C SER A 156 11.91 -8.49 -0.25
N SER A 157 10.75 -8.19 0.34
CA SER A 157 9.66 -9.16 0.46
C SER A 157 9.02 -9.54 -0.89
N ARG A 158 9.31 -8.77 -1.95
CA ARG A 158 8.82 -9.02 -3.31
C ARG A 158 9.71 -9.98 -4.09
N PHE A 159 10.90 -10.27 -3.59
CA PHE A 159 11.78 -11.26 -4.21
C PHE A 159 11.32 -12.67 -3.88
N GLY A 160 11.62 -13.62 -4.76
CA GLY A 160 11.28 -15.02 -4.58
C GLY A 160 11.83 -15.61 -3.27
N ALA A 161 11.17 -16.63 -2.75
CA ALA A 161 11.42 -17.22 -1.43
C ALA A 161 12.90 -17.59 -1.19
N ASN A 162 13.61 -18.02 -2.22
CA ASN A 162 15.00 -18.48 -2.14
C ASN A 162 16.04 -17.38 -2.46
N ASN A 163 15.62 -16.22 -2.98
CA ASN A 163 16.50 -15.14 -3.43
C ASN A 163 16.05 -13.78 -2.88
N LYS A 164 15.77 -13.70 -1.60
CA LYS A 164 15.28 -12.47 -0.96
C LYS A 164 16.31 -11.37 -0.86
N TYR A 165 17.57 -11.67 -1.06
CA TYR A 165 18.69 -10.72 -0.90
C TYR A 165 19.55 -10.68 -2.16
N GLY A 166 19.97 -9.48 -2.55
CA GLY A 166 20.99 -9.22 -3.55
C GLY A 166 22.19 -8.49 -2.92
N VAL A 167 23.38 -8.74 -3.45
CA VAL A 167 24.60 -8.02 -3.07
C VAL A 167 25.10 -7.27 -4.29
N PHE A 168 25.44 -6.01 -4.09
CA PHE A 168 25.87 -5.08 -5.13
C PHE A 168 27.18 -4.44 -4.69
N PRO A 169 28.26 -4.62 -5.48
CA PRO A 169 29.54 -3.94 -5.26
C PRO A 169 29.51 -2.49 -5.72
#